data_69d158a75eabde7e4dc54458d490a424
#
_entry.id   69d158a75eabde7e4dc54458d490a424
#
_cell.length_a   1.000
_cell.length_b   1.000
_cell.length_c   1.000
_cell.angle_alpha   90.00
_cell.angle_beta   90.00
_cell.angle_gamma   90.00
#
_symmetry.space_group_name_H-M   'P 1'
#
loop_
_entity.id
_entity.type
_entity.pdbx_description
1 polymer ?
#
loop_
_entity_poly.entity_id
_entity_poly.type
_entity_poly.pdbx_seq_one_letter_code
_entity_poly.pdbx_strand_id
1 'polypeptide(L)'
;MDEEGRPELAEVFERLVAEETSHLDNVGIWSQRMTGREPDLSALRAEPDATFDDEGAGTVAPELVDAYRAFSIAVRNEERAFAFWTYVAAQSTLPELQKAAEQMAREELDHVARLRRERRRAFHQARSAAAADGEGWTLPALENRMAALLDEAAAAEADAARLRALEGLAAAARLRAGALTHAPLGETRLLSGVRPQVAARLRPTAELLLDCYLDLGERLPSQAGRDRAQTYAAELLDCVSLVRELAQMPG
;
A
#
# COMPACT_ATOMS: atom_id res chain seq x y z
N MET A 1 11.86 1.88 8.79
CA MET A 1 12.23 2.46 7.47
C MET A 1 13.74 2.47 7.22
N ASP A 2 14.56 2.53 8.26
CA ASP A 2 16.02 2.38 8.14
C ASP A 2 16.50 0.98 7.75
N GLU A 3 15.70 -0.05 7.94
CA GLU A 3 16.07 -1.44 7.63
C GLU A 3 16.18 -1.77 6.13
N GLU A 4 15.68 -0.91 5.26
CA GLU A 4 15.68 -1.14 3.80
C GLU A 4 16.73 -0.34 3.01
N GLY A 5 17.61 0.43 3.67
CA GLY A 5 18.73 1.10 3.02
C GLY A 5 18.36 2.20 2.02
N ARG A 6 17.25 2.95 2.26
CA ARG A 6 16.81 4.08 1.43
C ARG A 6 16.84 5.41 2.21
N PRO A 7 17.99 5.99 2.45
CA PRO A 7 18.11 7.20 3.26
C PRO A 7 17.35 8.39 2.66
N GLU A 8 17.29 8.50 1.34
CA GLU A 8 16.55 9.58 0.66
C GLU A 8 15.05 9.56 0.92
N LEU A 9 14.47 8.36 1.04
CA LEU A 9 13.05 8.19 1.38
C LEU A 9 12.79 8.57 2.83
N ALA A 10 13.64 8.11 3.74
CA ALA A 10 13.55 8.43 5.16
C ALA A 10 13.62 9.95 5.38
N GLU A 11 14.55 10.66 4.74
CA GLU A 11 14.70 12.12 4.85
C GLU A 11 13.43 12.89 4.46
N VAL A 12 12.72 12.46 3.41
CA VAL A 12 11.47 13.12 2.99
C VAL A 12 10.38 12.95 4.05
N PHE A 13 10.23 11.74 4.60
CA PHE A 13 9.23 11.49 5.64
C PHE A 13 9.60 12.12 6.99
N GLU A 14 10.88 12.15 7.37
CA GLU A 14 11.34 12.85 8.58
C GLU A 14 11.04 14.34 8.53
N ARG A 15 11.25 14.96 7.36
CA ARG A 15 10.89 16.37 7.16
C ARG A 15 9.38 16.58 7.27
N LEU A 16 8.56 15.71 6.66
CA LEU A 16 7.12 15.78 6.75
C LEU A 16 6.66 15.67 8.21
N VAL A 17 7.18 14.70 8.97
CA VAL A 17 6.88 14.56 10.40
C VAL A 17 7.21 15.83 11.18
N ALA A 18 8.33 16.48 10.89
CA ALA A 18 8.71 17.74 11.56
C ALA A 18 7.74 18.88 11.21
N GLU A 19 7.30 18.98 9.95
CA GLU A 19 6.30 19.96 9.50
C GLU A 19 4.95 19.70 10.17
N GLU A 20 4.46 18.45 10.20
CA GLU A 20 3.22 18.05 10.89
C GLU A 20 3.25 18.31 12.39
N THR A 21 4.39 18.07 13.03
CA THR A 21 4.57 18.42 14.45
C THR A 21 4.39 19.92 14.68
N SER A 22 4.92 20.75 13.78
CA SER A 22 4.72 22.21 13.84
C SER A 22 3.25 22.60 13.64
N HIS A 23 2.49 21.88 12.80
CA HIS A 23 1.05 22.07 12.64
C HIS A 23 0.30 21.83 13.96
N LEU A 24 0.60 20.73 14.66
CA LEU A 24 0.01 20.44 15.98
C LEU A 24 0.30 21.53 17.00
N ASP A 25 1.54 22.01 17.06
CA ASP A 25 1.93 23.12 17.95
C ASP A 25 1.13 24.40 17.63
N ASN A 26 0.96 24.72 16.36
CA ASN A 26 0.17 25.86 15.92
C ASN A 26 -1.30 25.74 16.33
N VAL A 27 -1.91 24.57 16.17
CA VAL A 27 -3.28 24.28 16.62
C VAL A 27 -3.41 24.45 18.13
N GLY A 28 -2.42 23.98 18.90
CA GLY A 28 -2.34 24.18 20.34
C GLY A 28 -2.32 25.66 20.73
N ILE A 29 -1.45 26.45 20.08
CA ILE A 29 -1.35 27.90 20.31
C ILE A 29 -2.67 28.62 19.97
N TRP A 30 -3.31 28.27 18.85
CA TRP A 30 -4.61 28.86 18.49
C TRP A 30 -5.70 28.50 19.48
N SER A 31 -5.79 27.23 19.89
CA SER A 31 -6.75 26.80 20.89
C SER A 31 -6.57 27.58 22.19
N GLN A 32 -5.35 27.71 22.70
CA GLN A 32 -5.04 28.47 23.90
C GLN A 32 -5.42 29.95 23.76
N ARG A 33 -5.16 30.59 22.62
CA ARG A 33 -5.52 32.00 22.39
C ARG A 33 -7.02 32.24 22.31
N MET A 34 -7.75 31.31 21.66
CA MET A 34 -9.18 31.47 21.40
C MET A 34 -10.07 31.01 22.56
N THR A 35 -9.67 29.95 23.26
CA THR A 35 -10.49 29.31 24.29
C THR A 35 -9.92 29.46 25.70
N GLY A 36 -8.66 29.91 25.81
CA GLY A 36 -7.92 29.95 27.09
C GLY A 36 -7.47 28.56 27.57
N ARG A 37 -7.59 27.52 26.71
CA ARG A 37 -7.26 26.12 27.05
C ARG A 37 -6.50 25.47 25.91
N GLU A 38 -5.60 24.56 26.27
CA GLU A 38 -5.04 23.63 25.30
C GLU A 38 -6.10 22.63 24.85
N PRO A 39 -6.02 22.12 23.59
CA PRO A 39 -6.94 21.11 23.12
C PRO A 39 -6.79 19.83 23.93
N ASP A 40 -7.89 19.32 24.48
CA ASP A 40 -7.90 18.03 25.16
C ASP A 40 -8.02 16.90 24.15
N LEU A 41 -6.88 16.40 23.70
CA LEU A 41 -6.82 15.29 22.74
C LEU A 41 -7.39 13.98 23.33
N SER A 42 -7.45 13.85 24.68
CA SER A 42 -8.05 12.68 25.34
C SER A 42 -9.58 12.65 25.23
N ALA A 43 -10.19 13.80 24.96
CA ALA A 43 -11.63 13.91 24.74
C ALA A 43 -12.08 13.44 23.35
N LEU A 44 -11.15 13.22 22.43
CA LEU A 44 -11.42 12.58 21.14
C LEU A 44 -11.77 11.10 21.37
N ARG A 45 -13.07 10.81 21.40
CA ARG A 45 -13.63 9.49 21.76
C ARG A 45 -13.44 8.42 20.68
N ALA A 46 -12.92 8.75 19.55
CA ALA A 46 -12.58 7.83 18.48
C ALA A 46 -11.16 8.15 18.03
N GLU A 47 -10.31 7.16 18.00
CA GLU A 47 -9.18 7.23 17.08
C GLU A 47 -9.76 7.47 15.70
N PRO A 48 -9.30 8.47 14.96
CA PRO A 48 -9.81 8.72 13.62
C PRO A 48 -9.25 7.69 12.64
N ASP A 49 -9.57 6.40 12.86
CA ASP A 49 -9.19 5.27 12.00
C ASP A 49 -9.56 5.50 10.53
N ALA A 50 -10.50 6.41 10.28
CA ALA A 50 -10.96 6.72 8.94
C ALA A 50 -10.40 8.04 8.35
N THR A 51 -9.71 8.87 9.13
CA THR A 51 -9.24 10.18 8.65
C THR A 51 -7.87 10.09 8.01
N PHE A 52 -7.00 9.25 8.55
CA PHE A 52 -5.66 8.94 8.03
C PHE A 52 -5.60 7.44 7.76
N ASP A 53 -6.18 7.03 6.65
CA ASP A 53 -6.14 5.66 6.20
C ASP A 53 -4.72 5.38 5.65
N ASP A 54 -4.04 4.42 6.24
CA ASP A 54 -2.80 3.87 5.70
C ASP A 54 -3.05 2.99 4.47
N GLU A 55 -4.34 2.94 4.04
CA GLU A 55 -4.83 2.11 2.91
C GLU A 55 -4.39 0.65 3.04
N GLY A 56 -4.37 0.18 4.27
CA GLY A 56 -3.94 -1.16 4.59
C GLY A 56 -2.43 -1.38 4.48
N ALA A 57 -1.60 -0.32 4.44
CA ALA A 57 -0.14 -0.48 4.40
C ALA A 57 0.38 -1.29 5.59
N GLY A 58 -0.21 -1.13 6.77
CA GLY A 58 0.09 -1.95 7.94
C GLY A 58 -0.32 -3.41 7.81
N THR A 59 -1.24 -3.75 6.91
CA THR A 59 -1.71 -5.11 6.66
C THR A 59 -1.01 -5.79 5.49
N VAL A 60 -0.28 -5.04 4.67
CA VAL A 60 0.47 -5.53 3.51
C VAL A 60 1.85 -5.98 3.93
N ALA A 61 2.41 -6.98 3.23
CA ALA A 61 3.78 -7.41 3.47
C ALA A 61 4.75 -6.22 3.28
N PRO A 62 5.66 -5.93 4.23
CA PRO A 62 6.58 -4.79 4.14
C PRO A 62 7.38 -4.73 2.84
N GLU A 63 7.69 -5.91 2.27
CA GLU A 63 8.42 -6.04 1.02
C GLU A 63 7.69 -5.44 -0.19
N LEU A 64 6.36 -5.29 -0.11
CA LEU A 64 5.51 -4.67 -1.14
C LEU A 64 5.34 -3.16 -0.96
N VAL A 65 5.70 -2.62 0.20
CA VAL A 65 5.68 -1.18 0.45
C VAL A 65 6.90 -0.55 -0.21
N ASP A 66 6.81 -0.26 -1.49
CA ASP A 66 7.84 0.49 -2.20
C ASP A 66 7.68 2.01 -2.03
N ALA A 67 8.68 2.76 -2.49
CA ALA A 67 8.67 4.22 -2.40
C ALA A 67 7.46 4.84 -3.11
N TYR A 68 7.05 4.28 -4.25
CA TYR A 68 5.89 4.79 -5.00
C TYR A 68 4.59 4.64 -4.21
N ARG A 69 4.39 3.48 -3.57
CA ARG A 69 3.20 3.19 -2.75
C ARG A 69 3.19 4.07 -1.49
N ALA A 70 4.33 4.18 -0.80
CA ALA A 70 4.45 5.05 0.38
C ALA A 70 4.11 6.51 0.05
N PHE A 71 4.66 7.06 -1.04
CA PHE A 71 4.33 8.41 -1.49
C PHE A 71 2.89 8.53 -1.98
N SER A 72 2.28 7.49 -2.53
CA SER A 72 0.88 7.51 -2.96
C SER A 72 -0.07 7.63 -1.78
N ILE A 73 0.19 6.91 -0.69
CA ILE A 73 -0.55 6.99 0.56
C ILE A 73 -0.40 8.39 1.17
N ALA A 74 0.85 8.88 1.29
CA ALA A 74 1.12 10.20 1.81
C ALA A 74 0.38 11.30 1.02
N VAL A 75 0.44 11.29 -0.32
CA VAL A 75 -0.30 12.24 -1.16
C VAL A 75 -1.79 12.28 -0.82
N ARG A 76 -2.42 11.11 -0.63
CA ARG A 76 -3.85 11.05 -0.31
C ARG A 76 -4.18 11.59 1.06
N ASN A 77 -3.31 11.36 2.04
CA ASN A 77 -3.49 11.91 3.38
C ASN A 77 -3.43 13.44 3.36
N GLU A 78 -2.45 14.02 2.67
CA GLU A 78 -2.35 15.48 2.51
C GLU A 78 -3.54 16.05 1.71
N GLU A 79 -4.05 15.35 0.70
CA GLU A 79 -5.25 15.77 -0.03
C GLU A 79 -6.49 15.79 0.89
N ARG A 80 -6.61 14.86 1.83
CA ARG A 80 -7.67 14.85 2.85
C ARG A 80 -7.49 15.99 3.86
N ALA A 81 -6.27 16.23 4.34
CA ALA A 81 -5.94 17.33 5.23
C ALA A 81 -6.23 18.68 4.56
N PHE A 82 -5.83 18.86 3.30
CA PHE A 82 -6.19 20.05 2.51
C PHE A 82 -7.71 20.26 2.42
N ALA A 83 -8.47 19.20 2.11
CA ALA A 83 -9.93 19.28 2.03
C ALA A 83 -10.56 19.65 3.39
N PHE A 84 -10.06 19.06 4.48
CA PHE A 84 -10.49 19.38 5.84
C PHE A 84 -10.25 20.84 6.19
N TRP A 85 -9.04 21.36 6.01
CA TRP A 85 -8.71 22.74 6.34
C TRP A 85 -9.46 23.75 5.45
N THR A 86 -9.68 23.41 4.18
CA THR A 86 -10.52 24.21 3.28
C THR A 86 -11.96 24.27 3.78
N TYR A 87 -12.52 23.15 4.25
CA TYR A 87 -13.84 23.12 4.86
C TYR A 87 -13.91 23.96 6.13
N VAL A 88 -12.92 23.84 7.03
CA VAL A 88 -12.84 24.65 8.25
C VAL A 88 -12.80 26.14 7.91
N ALA A 89 -11.99 26.55 6.94
CA ALA A 89 -11.91 27.93 6.49
C ALA A 89 -13.26 28.45 5.97
N ALA A 90 -13.96 27.63 5.16
CA ALA A 90 -15.25 28.01 4.56
C ALA A 90 -16.39 28.09 5.59
N GLN A 91 -16.35 27.29 6.66
CA GLN A 91 -17.39 27.24 7.68
C GLN A 91 -17.12 28.19 8.86
N SER A 92 -15.90 28.67 9.01
CA SER A 92 -15.53 29.51 10.15
C SER A 92 -16.17 30.88 10.08
N THR A 93 -16.84 31.28 11.17
CA THR A 93 -17.37 32.64 11.36
C THR A 93 -16.36 33.56 12.07
N LEU A 94 -15.24 33.03 12.55
CA LEU A 94 -14.19 33.76 13.25
C LEU A 94 -13.06 34.08 12.26
N PRO A 95 -12.78 35.36 11.96
CA PRO A 95 -11.79 35.74 10.95
C PRO A 95 -10.37 35.22 11.23
N GLU A 96 -9.99 35.08 12.50
CA GLU A 96 -8.67 34.54 12.88
C GLU A 96 -8.58 33.04 12.59
N LEU A 97 -9.63 32.27 12.90
CA LEU A 97 -9.68 30.85 12.61
C LEU A 97 -9.74 30.61 11.10
N GLN A 98 -10.50 31.42 10.36
CA GLN A 98 -10.56 31.35 8.92
C GLN A 98 -9.16 31.51 8.29
N LYS A 99 -8.41 32.57 8.70
CA LYS A 99 -7.05 32.82 8.21
C LYS A 99 -6.10 31.69 8.57
N ALA A 100 -6.19 31.15 9.78
CA ALA A 100 -5.38 30.03 10.22
C ALA A 100 -5.65 28.80 9.38
N ALA A 101 -6.92 28.44 9.17
CA ALA A 101 -7.31 27.31 8.33
C ALA A 101 -6.92 27.49 6.84
N GLU A 102 -7.02 28.71 6.30
CA GLU A 102 -6.51 29.02 4.96
C GLU A 102 -5.00 28.86 4.85
N GLN A 103 -4.25 29.17 5.91
CA GLN A 103 -2.81 28.96 5.95
C GLN A 103 -2.47 27.47 5.97
N MET A 104 -3.12 26.70 6.83
CA MET A 104 -2.96 25.25 6.87
C MET A 104 -3.29 24.61 5.52
N ALA A 105 -4.41 24.96 4.90
CA ALA A 105 -4.76 24.45 3.59
C ALA A 105 -3.69 24.73 2.52
N ARG A 106 -3.01 25.89 2.55
CA ARG A 106 -1.90 26.17 1.63
C ARG A 106 -0.70 25.29 1.89
N GLU A 107 -0.36 25.07 3.15
CA GLU A 107 0.77 24.23 3.57
C GLU A 107 0.53 22.78 3.15
N GLU A 108 -0.68 22.23 3.34
CA GLU A 108 -1.04 20.89 2.86
C GLU A 108 -0.98 20.77 1.34
N LEU A 109 -1.39 21.80 0.62
CA LEU A 109 -1.28 21.81 -0.85
C LEU A 109 0.18 21.79 -1.31
N ASP A 110 1.09 22.45 -0.59
CA ASP A 110 2.52 22.42 -0.85
C ASP A 110 3.12 21.03 -0.55
N HIS A 111 2.63 20.35 0.51
CA HIS A 111 2.97 18.94 0.81
C HIS A 111 2.54 18.03 -0.33
N VAL A 112 1.28 18.12 -0.79
CA VAL A 112 0.78 17.38 -1.95
C VAL A 112 1.69 17.60 -3.16
N ALA A 113 2.07 18.83 -3.46
CA ALA A 113 2.91 19.15 -4.62
C ALA A 113 4.33 18.53 -4.49
N ARG A 114 4.93 18.53 -3.30
CA ARG A 114 6.22 17.90 -3.00
C ARG A 114 6.14 16.39 -3.12
N LEU A 115 5.19 15.75 -2.44
CA LEU A 115 5.01 14.29 -2.43
C LEU A 115 4.68 13.73 -3.83
N ARG A 116 3.89 14.45 -4.63
CA ARG A 116 3.65 14.09 -6.03
C ARG A 116 4.93 14.13 -6.89
N ARG A 117 5.87 15.03 -6.60
CA ARG A 117 7.19 15.05 -7.27
C ARG A 117 8.02 13.83 -6.89
N GLU A 118 8.08 13.51 -5.58
CA GLU A 118 8.83 12.35 -5.10
C GLU A 118 8.21 11.03 -5.60
N ARG A 119 6.89 10.93 -5.61
CA ARG A 119 6.19 9.79 -6.21
C ARG A 119 6.56 9.58 -7.68
N ARG A 120 6.65 10.67 -8.47
CA ARG A 120 7.10 10.56 -9.87
C ARG A 120 8.55 10.12 -9.97
N ARG A 121 9.44 10.61 -9.10
CA ARG A 121 10.86 10.16 -9.05
C ARG A 121 10.94 8.68 -8.73
N ALA A 122 10.25 8.24 -7.69
CA ALA A 122 10.20 6.82 -7.31
C ALA A 122 9.70 5.93 -8.47
N PHE A 123 8.66 6.38 -9.18
CA PHE A 123 8.17 5.67 -10.37
C PHE A 123 9.23 5.54 -11.47
N HIS A 124 9.95 6.61 -11.77
CA HIS A 124 10.99 6.59 -12.80
C HIS A 124 12.20 5.77 -12.38
N GLN A 125 12.60 5.82 -11.11
CA GLN A 125 13.69 5.01 -10.56
C GLN A 125 13.36 3.51 -10.61
N ALA A 126 12.17 3.12 -10.16
CA ALA A 126 11.71 1.73 -10.23
C ALA A 126 11.70 1.20 -11.68
N ARG A 127 11.23 2.03 -12.63
CA ARG A 127 11.20 1.68 -14.04
C ARG A 127 12.60 1.54 -14.65
N SER A 128 13.55 2.39 -14.24
CA SER A 128 14.94 2.33 -14.72
C SER A 128 15.67 1.12 -14.16
N ALA A 129 15.43 0.77 -12.90
CA ALA A 129 15.96 -0.44 -12.28
C ALA A 129 15.41 -1.69 -12.97
N ALA A 130 14.11 -1.77 -13.22
CA ALA A 130 13.48 -2.89 -13.94
C ALA A 130 14.03 -3.08 -15.36
N ALA A 131 14.40 -2.00 -16.04
CA ALA A 131 15.02 -2.07 -17.37
C ALA A 131 16.47 -2.56 -17.34
N ALA A 132 17.16 -2.42 -16.20
CA ALA A 132 18.55 -2.85 -16.01
C ALA A 132 18.67 -4.32 -15.58
N ASP A 133 17.67 -4.88 -14.89
CA ASP A 133 17.74 -6.22 -14.27
C ASP A 133 17.36 -7.39 -15.23
N GLY A 134 17.10 -7.12 -16.51
CA GLY A 134 16.75 -8.19 -17.47
C GLY A 134 15.31 -8.70 -17.32
N GLU A 135 15.03 -9.92 -17.70
CA GLU A 135 13.68 -10.50 -17.80
C GLU A 135 12.83 -10.26 -16.53
N GLY A 136 11.84 -9.35 -16.64
CA GLY A 136 10.88 -9.07 -15.58
C GLY A 136 9.99 -10.28 -15.29
N TRP A 137 9.42 -10.33 -14.08
CA TRP A 137 8.45 -11.35 -13.73
C TRP A 137 7.22 -11.29 -14.64
N THR A 138 6.74 -12.48 -15.04
CA THR A 138 5.44 -12.65 -15.70
C THR A 138 4.44 -13.26 -14.73
N LEU A 139 3.14 -13.07 -14.97
CA LEU A 139 2.11 -13.69 -14.13
C LEU A 139 2.27 -15.22 -14.07
N PRO A 140 2.47 -15.96 -15.18
CA PRO A 140 2.71 -17.40 -15.11
C PRO A 140 3.95 -17.78 -14.29
N ALA A 141 5.04 -17.03 -14.41
CA ALA A 141 6.26 -17.28 -13.65
C ALA A 141 6.05 -17.05 -12.14
N LEU A 142 5.33 -15.97 -11.77
CA LEU A 142 5.04 -15.66 -10.38
C LEU A 142 4.05 -16.66 -9.75
N GLU A 143 3.05 -17.14 -10.50
CA GLU A 143 2.15 -18.23 -10.07
C GLU A 143 2.91 -19.55 -9.84
N ASN A 144 3.82 -19.91 -10.73
CA ASN A 144 4.66 -21.09 -10.52
C ASN A 144 5.58 -20.92 -9.30
N ARG A 145 6.12 -19.72 -9.09
CA ARG A 145 6.92 -19.45 -7.90
C ARG A 145 6.09 -19.55 -6.63
N MET A 146 4.85 -19.02 -6.64
CA MET A 146 3.93 -19.17 -5.51
C MET A 146 3.61 -20.64 -5.23
N ALA A 147 3.36 -21.44 -6.26
CA ALA A 147 3.13 -22.86 -6.09
C ALA A 147 4.32 -23.57 -5.41
N ALA A 148 5.55 -23.23 -5.82
CA ALA A 148 6.75 -23.78 -5.18
C ALA A 148 6.86 -23.39 -3.68
N LEU A 149 6.56 -22.13 -3.35
CA LEU A 149 6.57 -21.64 -1.96
C LEU A 149 5.47 -22.30 -1.11
N LEU A 150 4.30 -22.58 -1.69
CA LEU A 150 3.23 -23.33 -1.04
C LEU A 150 3.63 -24.80 -0.79
N ASP A 151 4.34 -25.44 -1.72
CA ASP A 151 4.89 -26.78 -1.51
C ASP A 151 5.94 -26.80 -0.39
N GLU A 152 6.82 -25.79 -0.36
CA GLU A 152 7.81 -25.63 0.72
C GLU A 152 7.11 -25.49 2.09
N ALA A 153 6.03 -24.68 2.17
CA ALA A 153 5.23 -24.54 3.38
C ALA A 153 4.48 -25.83 3.75
N ALA A 154 3.92 -26.53 2.78
CA ALA A 154 3.24 -27.82 2.98
C ALA A 154 4.18 -28.89 3.52
N ALA A 155 5.42 -28.92 3.03
CA ALA A 155 6.43 -29.88 3.52
C ALA A 155 6.82 -29.67 4.99
N ALA A 156 6.65 -28.46 5.53
CA ALA A 156 6.93 -28.12 6.92
C ALA A 156 5.68 -28.19 7.83
N GLU A 157 4.46 -28.39 7.27
CA GLU A 157 3.21 -28.34 8.01
C GLU A 157 2.87 -29.69 8.65
N ALA A 158 2.57 -29.69 9.94
CA ALA A 158 2.22 -30.89 10.71
C ALA A 158 0.70 -31.09 10.78
N ASP A 159 -0.11 -30.06 10.66
CA ASP A 159 -1.57 -30.18 10.69
C ASP A 159 -2.10 -30.69 9.35
N ALA A 160 -2.82 -31.80 9.37
CA ALA A 160 -3.30 -32.47 8.17
C ALA A 160 -4.37 -31.65 7.39
N ALA A 161 -5.09 -30.75 8.05
CA ALA A 161 -6.08 -29.90 7.37
C ALA A 161 -5.38 -28.76 6.63
N ARG A 162 -4.43 -28.09 7.29
CA ARG A 162 -3.61 -27.03 6.68
C ARG A 162 -2.72 -27.59 5.57
N LEU A 163 -2.11 -28.76 5.76
CA LEU A 163 -1.36 -29.44 4.71
C LEU A 163 -2.19 -29.58 3.43
N ARG A 164 -3.41 -30.13 3.53
CA ARG A 164 -4.30 -30.30 2.38
C ARG A 164 -4.71 -28.95 1.75
N ALA A 165 -4.89 -27.93 2.57
CA ALA A 165 -5.21 -26.58 2.06
C ALA A 165 -4.03 -26.01 1.27
N LEU A 166 -2.80 -26.11 1.77
CA LEU A 166 -1.58 -25.64 1.09
C LEU A 166 -1.36 -26.40 -0.24
N GLU A 167 -1.52 -27.74 -0.24
CA GLU A 167 -1.43 -28.55 -1.46
C GLU A 167 -2.50 -28.15 -2.51
N GLY A 168 -3.74 -27.90 -2.05
CA GLY A 168 -4.82 -27.43 -2.92
C GLY A 168 -4.52 -26.07 -3.55
N LEU A 169 -3.99 -25.13 -2.76
CA LEU A 169 -3.59 -23.81 -3.24
C LEU A 169 -2.41 -23.88 -4.22
N ALA A 170 -1.44 -24.76 -3.97
CA ALA A 170 -0.32 -24.99 -4.89
C ALA A 170 -0.80 -25.55 -6.23
N ALA A 171 -1.74 -26.49 -6.21
CA ALA A 171 -2.34 -27.03 -7.43
C ALA A 171 -3.12 -25.94 -8.19
N ALA A 172 -3.92 -25.11 -7.51
CA ALA A 172 -4.65 -24.01 -8.13
C ALA A 172 -3.70 -22.97 -8.75
N ALA A 173 -2.60 -22.64 -8.10
CA ALA A 173 -1.58 -21.73 -8.65
C ALA A 173 -0.98 -22.29 -9.97
N ARG A 174 -0.66 -23.58 -10.03
CA ARG A 174 -0.17 -24.22 -11.26
C ARG A 174 -1.21 -24.21 -12.38
N LEU A 175 -2.49 -24.40 -12.05
CA LEU A 175 -3.58 -24.34 -13.05
C LEU A 175 -3.70 -22.92 -13.61
N ARG A 176 -3.65 -21.87 -12.77
CA ARG A 176 -3.65 -20.48 -13.22
C ARG A 176 -2.43 -20.16 -14.07
N ALA A 177 -1.23 -20.61 -13.68
CA ALA A 177 -0.01 -20.44 -14.47
C ALA A 177 -0.14 -21.07 -15.88
N GLY A 178 -0.67 -22.28 -15.97
CA GLY A 178 -0.95 -22.93 -17.24
C GLY A 178 -1.97 -22.18 -18.09
N ALA A 179 -3.10 -21.78 -17.49
CA ALA A 179 -4.13 -21.00 -18.18
C ALA A 179 -3.60 -19.65 -18.70
N LEU A 180 -2.77 -18.96 -17.92
CA LEU A 180 -2.15 -17.69 -18.30
C LEU A 180 -1.09 -17.85 -19.42
N THR A 181 -0.41 -18.98 -19.47
CA THR A 181 0.53 -19.30 -20.55
C THR A 181 -0.21 -19.47 -21.87
N HIS A 182 -1.35 -20.15 -21.88
CA HIS A 182 -2.16 -20.38 -23.08
C HIS A 182 -2.98 -19.15 -23.50
N ALA A 183 -3.49 -18.39 -22.53
CA ALA A 183 -4.32 -17.22 -22.76
C ALA A 183 -3.92 -16.09 -21.79
N PRO A 184 -2.88 -15.31 -22.12
CA PRO A 184 -2.42 -14.22 -21.26
C PRO A 184 -3.52 -13.18 -21.00
N LEU A 185 -3.57 -12.65 -19.77
CA LEU A 185 -4.43 -11.52 -19.43
C LEU A 185 -3.84 -10.18 -19.93
N GLY A 186 -2.54 -10.13 -20.12
CA GLY A 186 -1.80 -8.92 -20.49
C GLY A 186 -0.73 -8.57 -19.45
N GLU A 187 -0.12 -7.42 -19.64
CA GLU A 187 0.93 -6.93 -18.77
C GLU A 187 0.33 -6.04 -17.65
N THR A 188 0.87 -6.15 -16.45
CA THR A 188 0.63 -5.22 -15.35
C THR A 188 1.92 -4.51 -14.97
N ARG A 189 1.81 -3.22 -14.63
CA ARG A 189 2.95 -2.42 -14.20
C ARG A 189 3.50 -2.87 -12.83
N LEU A 190 2.68 -3.58 -12.06
CA LEU A 190 3.05 -4.07 -10.72
C LEU A 190 4.16 -5.13 -10.78
N LEU A 191 4.34 -5.78 -11.93
CA LEU A 191 5.43 -6.76 -12.14
C LEU A 191 6.74 -6.10 -12.58
N SER A 192 6.72 -4.81 -12.93
CA SER A 192 7.93 -4.08 -13.31
C SER A 192 8.74 -3.75 -12.05
N GLY A 193 9.98 -4.25 -12.00
CA GLY A 193 10.90 -3.97 -10.89
C GLY A 193 10.55 -4.69 -9.58
N VAL A 194 9.88 -5.83 -9.65
CA VAL A 194 9.65 -6.68 -8.48
C VAL A 194 10.99 -7.11 -7.89
N ARG A 195 11.23 -6.73 -6.66
CA ARG A 195 12.45 -7.06 -5.95
C ARG A 195 12.54 -8.59 -5.71
N PRO A 196 13.74 -9.20 -5.79
CA PRO A 196 13.91 -10.64 -5.55
C PRO A 196 13.34 -11.11 -4.21
N GLN A 197 13.38 -10.27 -3.16
CA GLN A 197 12.86 -10.58 -1.83
C GLN A 197 11.35 -10.81 -1.82
N VAL A 198 10.60 -10.15 -2.70
CA VAL A 198 9.14 -10.36 -2.83
C VAL A 198 8.86 -11.78 -3.30
N ALA A 199 9.49 -12.21 -4.38
CA ALA A 199 9.31 -13.56 -4.93
C ALA A 199 10.02 -14.66 -4.11
N ALA A 200 10.81 -14.30 -3.10
CA ALA A 200 11.46 -15.26 -2.21
C ALA A 200 10.54 -15.73 -1.06
N ARG A 201 9.45 -15.03 -0.78
CA ARG A 201 8.60 -15.27 0.41
C ARG A 201 7.14 -15.46 0.00
N LEU A 202 6.46 -16.39 0.63
CA LEU A 202 5.09 -16.79 0.28
C LEU A 202 4.08 -15.63 0.40
N ARG A 203 4.06 -14.93 1.55
CA ARG A 203 3.10 -13.86 1.80
C ARG A 203 3.23 -12.69 0.81
N PRO A 204 4.43 -12.08 0.60
CA PRO A 204 4.55 -11.00 -0.38
C PRO A 204 4.21 -11.43 -1.80
N THR A 205 4.53 -12.68 -2.18
CA THR A 205 4.18 -13.22 -3.51
C THR A 205 2.68 -13.35 -3.71
N ALA A 206 1.95 -13.86 -2.70
CA ALA A 206 0.51 -14.00 -2.75
C ALA A 206 -0.20 -12.63 -2.81
N GLU A 207 0.22 -11.68 -1.98
CA GLU A 207 -0.33 -10.31 -1.97
C GLU A 207 -0.03 -9.58 -3.29
N LEU A 208 1.18 -9.72 -3.87
CA LEU A 208 1.50 -9.14 -5.17
C LEU A 208 0.63 -9.71 -6.30
N LEU A 209 0.42 -11.02 -6.32
CA LEU A 209 -0.47 -11.65 -7.31
C LEU A 209 -1.90 -11.14 -7.18
N LEU A 210 -2.41 -11.01 -5.94
CA LEU A 210 -3.72 -10.43 -5.69
C LEU A 210 -3.82 -9.00 -6.25
N ASP A 211 -2.85 -8.13 -5.93
CA ASP A 211 -2.78 -6.76 -6.45
C ASP A 211 -2.74 -6.74 -7.99
N CYS A 212 -1.98 -7.64 -8.62
CA CYS A 212 -1.92 -7.75 -10.07
C CYS A 212 -3.28 -8.09 -10.69
N TYR A 213 -4.01 -9.04 -10.12
CA TYR A 213 -5.32 -9.43 -10.64
C TYR A 213 -6.39 -8.38 -10.38
N LEU A 214 -6.35 -7.66 -9.25
CA LEU A 214 -7.23 -6.52 -8.99
C LEU A 214 -7.00 -5.40 -10.01
N ASP A 215 -5.72 -5.03 -10.25
CA ASP A 215 -5.36 -4.04 -11.27
C ASP A 215 -5.82 -4.43 -12.68
N LEU A 216 -5.65 -5.68 -13.07
CA LEU A 216 -6.11 -6.19 -14.36
C LEU A 216 -7.65 -6.26 -14.44
N GLY A 217 -8.32 -6.64 -13.36
CA GLY A 217 -9.77 -6.67 -13.27
C GLY A 217 -10.43 -5.30 -13.47
N GLU A 218 -9.71 -4.23 -13.16
CA GLU A 218 -10.17 -2.85 -13.40
C GLU A 218 -9.84 -2.34 -14.81
N ARG A 219 -8.65 -2.69 -15.34
CA ARG A 219 -8.07 -2.01 -16.52
C ARG A 219 -8.20 -2.76 -17.84
N LEU A 220 -8.47 -4.07 -17.82
CA LEU A 220 -8.55 -4.83 -19.07
C LEU A 220 -9.71 -4.33 -19.95
N PRO A 221 -9.49 -4.20 -21.28
CA PRO A 221 -10.51 -3.67 -22.18
C PRO A 221 -11.68 -4.64 -22.37
N SER A 222 -11.44 -5.95 -22.33
CA SER A 222 -12.48 -6.96 -22.53
C SER A 222 -13.15 -7.36 -21.22
N GLN A 223 -14.49 -7.49 -21.23
CA GLN A 223 -15.25 -7.97 -20.07
C GLN A 223 -14.79 -9.36 -19.63
N ALA A 224 -14.64 -10.29 -20.57
CA ALA A 224 -14.18 -11.65 -20.27
C ALA A 224 -12.78 -11.68 -19.62
N GLY A 225 -11.89 -10.75 -19.99
CA GLY A 225 -10.59 -10.57 -19.34
C GLY A 225 -10.73 -10.08 -17.91
N ARG A 226 -11.57 -9.07 -17.69
CA ARG A 226 -11.85 -8.54 -16.34
C ARG A 226 -12.47 -9.61 -15.43
N ASP A 227 -13.48 -10.32 -15.90
CA ASP A 227 -14.14 -11.38 -15.13
C ASP A 227 -13.15 -12.48 -14.73
N ARG A 228 -12.26 -12.89 -15.66
CA ARG A 228 -11.23 -13.88 -15.36
C ARG A 228 -10.21 -13.37 -14.33
N ALA A 229 -9.76 -12.12 -14.42
CA ALA A 229 -8.87 -11.53 -13.45
C ALA A 229 -9.53 -11.45 -12.06
N GLN A 230 -10.79 -11.04 -11.99
CA GLN A 230 -11.57 -10.99 -10.75
C GLN A 230 -11.76 -12.39 -10.15
N THR A 231 -11.98 -13.41 -10.98
CA THR A 231 -12.05 -14.82 -10.51
C THR A 231 -10.73 -15.23 -9.87
N TYR A 232 -9.60 -14.95 -10.51
CA TYR A 232 -8.28 -15.27 -9.94
C TYR A 232 -7.97 -14.47 -8.67
N ALA A 233 -8.40 -13.20 -8.60
CA ALA A 233 -8.29 -12.41 -7.37
C ALA A 233 -9.10 -13.04 -6.23
N ALA A 234 -10.34 -13.48 -6.50
CA ALA A 234 -11.18 -14.13 -5.50
C ALA A 234 -10.55 -15.44 -4.97
N GLU A 235 -10.02 -16.29 -5.87
CA GLU A 235 -9.31 -17.51 -5.47
C GLU A 235 -8.05 -17.24 -4.60
N LEU A 236 -7.39 -16.09 -4.82
CA LEU A 236 -6.23 -15.70 -4.02
C LEU A 236 -6.56 -15.17 -2.62
N LEU A 237 -7.78 -14.70 -2.38
CA LEU A 237 -8.17 -14.24 -1.04
C LEU A 237 -8.04 -15.35 0.00
N ASP A 238 -8.44 -16.58 -0.33
CA ASP A 238 -8.28 -17.74 0.56
C ASP A 238 -6.80 -18.03 0.84
N CYS A 239 -5.97 -17.94 -0.19
CA CYS A 239 -4.51 -18.09 -0.07
C CYS A 239 -3.90 -17.02 0.84
N VAL A 240 -4.22 -15.74 0.62
CA VAL A 240 -3.70 -14.62 1.43
C VAL A 240 -4.15 -14.76 2.88
N SER A 241 -5.40 -15.17 3.12
CA SER A 241 -5.91 -15.39 4.49
C SER A 241 -5.14 -16.49 5.21
N LEU A 242 -4.98 -17.66 4.59
CA LEU A 242 -4.22 -18.78 5.18
C LEU A 242 -2.76 -18.40 5.44
N VAL A 243 -2.12 -17.71 4.50
CA VAL A 243 -0.71 -17.32 4.62
C VAL A 243 -0.50 -16.28 5.73
N ARG A 244 -1.46 -15.38 5.95
CA ARG A 244 -1.43 -14.43 7.07
C ARG A 244 -1.59 -15.15 8.42
N GLU A 245 -2.48 -16.13 8.50
CA GLU A 245 -2.64 -16.97 9.70
C GLU A 245 -1.34 -17.71 10.04
N LEU A 246 -0.70 -18.34 9.05
CA LEU A 246 0.59 -19.02 9.23
C LEU A 246 1.70 -18.08 9.75
N ALA A 247 1.73 -16.83 9.26
CA ALA A 247 2.73 -15.84 9.69
C ALA A 247 2.52 -15.32 11.13
N GLN A 248 1.33 -15.51 11.72
CA GLN A 248 1.01 -15.07 13.08
C GLN A 248 1.20 -16.17 14.13
N MET A 249 1.45 -17.40 13.72
CA MET A 249 1.66 -18.52 14.65
C MET A 249 3.07 -18.43 15.25
N PRO A 250 3.19 -18.50 16.59
CA PRO A 250 4.50 -18.65 17.22
C PRO A 250 5.12 -19.98 16.78
N GLY A 251 6.35 -19.93 16.30
CA GLY A 251 7.14 -21.09 15.92
C GLY A 251 7.53 -21.98 17.11
#